data_2b08af37c3d8e6668ff015809ed0742f
#
_entry.id   2b08af37c3d8e6668ff015809ed0742f
#
_cell.length_a   1.000
_cell.length_b   1.000
_cell.length_c   1.000
_cell.angle_alpha   90.00
_cell.angle_beta   90.00
_cell.angle_gamma   90.00
#
_symmetry.space_group_name_H-M   'P 1'
#
loop_
_entity.id
_entity.type
_entity.pdbx_description
1 polymer ?
#
loop_
_entity_poly.entity_id
_entity_poly.type
_entity_poly.pdbx_seq_one_letter_code
_entity_poly.pdbx_strand_id
1 'polypeptide(L)'
;IGTILAVQYFFEKLNFYDIFGKYKSKGHDINSLLIGLLGYKFTENFSIKEASNWMNQDEVLGILNLKPFNQRVLYRTLETIGSNKEEILCDILNCLFSEYDFEHTDINLDWTSLVLHGTKCKLGKHGYSRDHRPDKLQITVGVSELADPINIPIGITVNKGNVLDLQHFPDT
;
A
#
# COMPACT_ATOMS: atom_id res chain seq x y z
N ILE A 1 3.14 -14.16 -13.70
CA ILE A 1 2.78 -15.35 -12.87
C ILE A 1 3.76 -15.47 -11.71
N GLY A 2 5.06 -15.46 -11.92
CA GLY A 2 6.06 -15.64 -10.86
C GLY A 2 5.90 -14.66 -9.70
N THR A 3 5.57 -13.40 -9.96
CA THR A 3 5.32 -12.39 -8.92
C THR A 3 4.09 -12.70 -8.06
N ILE A 4 3.02 -13.25 -8.64
CA ILE A 4 1.85 -13.70 -7.87
C ILE A 4 2.25 -14.80 -6.88
N LEU A 5 2.99 -15.80 -7.34
CA LEU A 5 3.44 -16.91 -6.49
C LEU A 5 4.36 -16.43 -5.36
N ALA A 6 5.25 -15.48 -5.64
CA ALA A 6 6.08 -14.86 -4.62
C ALA A 6 5.25 -14.11 -3.57
N VAL A 7 4.26 -13.32 -4.01
CA VAL A 7 3.36 -12.62 -3.09
C VAL A 7 2.53 -13.59 -2.25
N GLN A 8 2.01 -14.67 -2.85
CA GLN A 8 1.28 -15.72 -2.12
C GLN A 8 2.14 -16.37 -1.04
N TYR A 9 3.40 -16.67 -1.35
CA TYR A 9 4.35 -17.21 -0.38
C TYR A 9 4.52 -16.29 0.84
N PHE A 10 4.67 -14.98 0.62
CA PHE A 10 4.80 -14.02 1.72
C PHE A 10 3.47 -13.83 2.48
N PHE A 11 2.33 -13.89 1.80
CA PHE A 11 1.02 -13.85 2.46
C PHE A 11 0.85 -15.02 3.44
N GLU A 12 1.31 -16.21 3.06
CA GLU A 12 1.28 -17.39 3.93
C GLU A 12 2.30 -17.25 5.06
N LYS A 13 3.56 -16.94 4.73
CA LYS A 13 4.65 -16.84 5.71
C LYS A 13 4.40 -15.79 6.81
N LEU A 14 3.80 -14.64 6.45
CA LEU A 14 3.56 -13.53 7.35
C LEU A 14 2.11 -13.47 7.86
N ASN A 15 1.35 -14.53 7.70
CA ASN A 15 -0.06 -14.63 8.12
C ASN A 15 -0.98 -13.52 7.58
N PHE A 16 -0.66 -12.95 6.43
CA PHE A 16 -1.45 -11.87 5.83
C PHE A 16 -2.84 -12.30 5.40
N TYR A 17 -3.05 -13.59 5.12
CA TYR A 17 -4.39 -14.12 4.83
C TYR A 17 -5.38 -13.87 5.96
N ASP A 18 -4.96 -14.03 7.21
CA ASP A 18 -5.81 -13.78 8.38
C ASP A 18 -5.97 -12.28 8.64
N ILE A 19 -4.91 -11.50 8.48
CA ILE A 19 -4.94 -10.05 8.67
C ILE A 19 -5.94 -9.41 7.71
N PHE A 20 -5.80 -9.63 6.42
CA PHE A 20 -6.67 -9.02 5.42
C PHE A 20 -8.03 -9.73 5.29
N GLY A 21 -8.11 -11.01 5.63
CA GLY A 21 -9.35 -11.79 5.60
C GLY A 21 -10.44 -11.27 6.53
N LYS A 22 -10.07 -10.48 7.56
CA LYS A 22 -11.03 -9.78 8.44
C LYS A 22 -11.90 -8.77 7.67
N TYR A 23 -11.37 -8.20 6.57
CA TYR A 23 -11.99 -7.13 5.79
C TYR A 23 -12.64 -7.68 4.52
N LYS A 24 -13.67 -8.50 4.66
CA LYS A 24 -14.36 -9.13 3.52
C LYS A 24 -15.01 -8.09 2.60
N SER A 25 -14.65 -8.11 1.31
CA SER A 25 -15.42 -7.43 0.29
C SER A 25 -16.56 -8.33 -0.20
N LYS A 26 -17.72 -7.72 -0.53
CA LYS A 26 -18.85 -8.49 -1.09
C LYS A 26 -18.47 -9.07 -2.46
N GLY A 27 -18.48 -10.38 -2.59
CA GLY A 27 -18.44 -11.10 -3.87
C GLY A 27 -17.08 -11.50 -4.40
N HIS A 28 -15.96 -10.94 -3.91
CA HIS A 28 -14.60 -11.33 -4.25
C HIS A 28 -13.75 -11.47 -2.99
N ASP A 29 -12.83 -12.42 -3.02
CA ASP A 29 -11.88 -12.58 -1.92
C ASP A 29 -10.89 -11.42 -1.91
N ILE A 30 -10.77 -10.74 -0.76
CA ILE A 30 -9.90 -9.58 -0.61
C ILE A 30 -8.42 -9.96 -0.72
N ASN A 31 -8.04 -11.13 -0.21
CA ASN A 31 -6.67 -11.63 -0.28
C ASN A 31 -6.25 -11.83 -1.73
N SER A 32 -7.08 -12.51 -2.54
CA SER A 32 -6.82 -12.71 -3.97
C SER A 32 -6.70 -11.38 -4.72
N LEU A 33 -7.55 -10.39 -4.39
CA LEU A 33 -7.48 -9.05 -5.00
C LEU A 33 -6.17 -8.33 -4.62
N LEU A 34 -5.74 -8.40 -3.36
CA LEU A 34 -4.51 -7.79 -2.90
C LEU A 34 -3.27 -8.49 -3.47
N ILE A 35 -3.26 -9.82 -3.51
CA ILE A 35 -2.18 -10.59 -4.13
C ILE A 35 -2.03 -10.22 -5.60
N GLY A 36 -3.13 -10.11 -6.32
CA GLY A 36 -3.10 -9.68 -7.72
C GLY A 36 -2.60 -8.25 -7.90
N LEU A 37 -3.07 -7.31 -7.07
CA LEU A 37 -2.59 -5.92 -7.09
C LEU A 37 -1.10 -5.81 -6.80
N LEU A 38 -0.61 -6.50 -5.77
CA LEU A 38 0.81 -6.49 -5.41
C LEU A 38 1.64 -7.18 -6.49
N GLY A 39 1.18 -8.33 -7.02
CA GLY A 39 1.84 -9.01 -8.13
C GLY A 39 2.00 -8.13 -9.36
N TYR A 40 0.97 -7.35 -9.70
CA TYR A 40 1.04 -6.37 -10.78
C TYR A 40 2.00 -5.21 -10.46
N LYS A 41 1.95 -4.68 -9.26
CA LYS A 41 2.84 -3.60 -8.80
C LYS A 41 4.33 -3.97 -8.90
N PHE A 42 4.68 -5.18 -8.57
CA PHE A 42 6.06 -5.67 -8.68
C PHE A 42 6.50 -5.98 -10.12
N THR A 43 5.58 -6.00 -11.08
CA THR A 43 5.88 -6.28 -12.49
C THR A 43 5.91 -5.02 -13.33
N GLU A 44 4.79 -4.28 -13.39
CA GLU A 44 4.58 -3.18 -14.34
C GLU A 44 4.37 -1.82 -13.66
N ASN A 45 3.78 -1.81 -12.48
CA ASN A 45 3.51 -0.61 -11.66
C ASN A 45 2.78 0.54 -12.38
N PHE A 46 1.86 0.23 -13.28
CA PHE A 46 1.02 1.23 -13.95
C PHE A 46 -0.24 1.57 -13.14
N SER A 47 -1.29 2.01 -13.83
CA SER A 47 -2.54 2.42 -13.19
C SER A 47 -3.37 1.25 -12.66
N ILE A 48 -4.31 1.55 -11.74
CA ILE A 48 -5.33 0.56 -11.28
C ILE A 48 -6.19 0.03 -12.44
N LYS A 49 -6.40 0.84 -13.49
CA LYS A 49 -7.08 0.40 -14.70
C LYS A 49 -6.30 -0.72 -15.40
N GLU A 50 -5.01 -0.52 -15.58
CA GLU A 50 -4.15 -1.54 -16.20
C GLU A 50 -3.99 -2.77 -15.30
N ALA A 51 -3.88 -2.59 -13.98
CA ALA A 51 -3.94 -3.71 -13.04
C ALA A 51 -5.24 -4.52 -13.20
N SER A 52 -6.39 -3.85 -13.30
CA SER A 52 -7.68 -4.51 -13.53
C SER A 52 -7.71 -5.27 -14.86
N ASN A 53 -7.18 -4.69 -15.94
CA ASN A 53 -7.11 -5.35 -17.25
C ASN A 53 -6.23 -6.61 -17.18
N TRP A 54 -5.06 -6.51 -16.56
CA TRP A 54 -4.16 -7.64 -16.39
C TRP A 54 -4.75 -8.73 -15.51
N MET A 55 -5.36 -8.37 -14.37
CA MET A 55 -5.96 -9.33 -13.45
C MET A 55 -7.19 -10.05 -14.04
N ASN A 56 -7.84 -9.48 -15.05
CA ASN A 56 -8.97 -10.11 -15.75
C ASN A 56 -8.54 -11.01 -16.93
N GLN A 57 -7.25 -11.27 -17.13
CA GLN A 57 -6.78 -12.30 -18.06
C GLN A 57 -7.09 -13.68 -17.48
N ASP A 58 -7.53 -14.61 -18.32
CA ASP A 58 -7.99 -15.95 -17.90
C ASP A 58 -6.98 -16.69 -17.04
N GLU A 59 -5.70 -16.62 -17.40
CA GLU A 59 -4.61 -17.24 -16.64
C GLU A 59 -4.48 -16.66 -15.24
N VAL A 60 -4.58 -15.34 -15.11
CA VAL A 60 -4.43 -14.63 -13.83
C VAL A 60 -5.66 -14.88 -12.97
N LEU A 61 -6.85 -14.82 -13.53
CA LEU A 61 -8.10 -15.17 -12.84
C LEU A 61 -8.03 -16.60 -12.30
N GLY A 62 -7.53 -17.55 -13.12
CA GLY A 62 -7.39 -18.94 -12.70
C GLY A 62 -6.45 -19.12 -11.51
N ILE A 63 -5.28 -18.46 -11.53
CA ILE A 63 -4.29 -18.55 -10.44
C ILE A 63 -4.84 -17.91 -9.15
N LEU A 64 -5.52 -16.77 -9.27
CA LEU A 64 -6.07 -16.03 -8.15
C LEU A 64 -7.43 -16.58 -7.67
N ASN A 65 -7.99 -17.56 -8.36
CA ASN A 65 -9.33 -18.09 -8.12
C ASN A 65 -10.40 -16.98 -8.07
N LEU A 66 -10.30 -16.02 -8.98
CA LEU A 66 -11.20 -14.89 -9.10
C LEU A 66 -12.16 -15.08 -10.28
N LYS A 67 -13.36 -14.54 -10.15
CA LYS A 67 -14.27 -14.32 -11.27
C LYS A 67 -13.97 -12.97 -11.93
N PRO A 68 -14.28 -12.77 -13.21
CA PRO A 68 -14.15 -11.47 -13.87
C PRO A 68 -14.83 -10.36 -13.07
N PHE A 69 -14.17 -9.21 -12.98
CA PHE A 69 -14.62 -8.08 -12.17
C PHE A 69 -14.33 -6.73 -12.82
N ASN A 70 -15.08 -5.71 -12.41
CA ASN A 70 -14.87 -4.34 -12.84
C ASN A 70 -13.78 -3.66 -11.97
N GLN A 71 -13.00 -2.77 -12.54
CA GLN A 71 -11.97 -1.97 -11.84
C GLN A 71 -12.45 -1.31 -10.53
N ARG A 72 -13.75 -1.02 -10.40
CA ARG A 72 -14.34 -0.48 -9.15
C ARG A 72 -14.14 -1.40 -7.94
N VAL A 73 -13.99 -2.71 -8.18
CA VAL A 73 -13.71 -3.68 -7.12
C VAL A 73 -12.35 -3.37 -6.49
N LEU A 74 -11.31 -3.11 -7.30
CA LEU A 74 -9.99 -2.74 -6.81
C LEU A 74 -10.00 -1.42 -6.03
N TYR A 75 -10.72 -0.40 -6.52
CA TYR A 75 -10.86 0.87 -5.78
C TYR A 75 -11.53 0.67 -4.43
N ARG A 76 -12.57 -0.15 -4.34
CA ARG A 76 -13.22 -0.48 -3.06
C ARG A 76 -12.30 -1.25 -2.13
N THR A 77 -11.52 -2.19 -2.67
CA THR A 77 -10.49 -2.90 -1.89
C THR A 77 -9.49 -1.92 -1.29
N LEU A 78 -8.95 -1.01 -2.10
CA LEU A 78 -8.02 0.02 -1.62
C LEU A 78 -8.66 0.97 -0.60
N GLU A 79 -9.93 1.34 -0.78
CA GLU A 79 -10.69 2.15 0.18
C GLU A 79 -10.85 1.40 1.51
N THR A 80 -11.18 0.11 1.47
CA THR A 80 -11.28 -0.74 2.66
C THR A 80 -9.94 -0.80 3.40
N ILE A 81 -8.83 -1.06 2.70
CA ILE A 81 -7.48 -1.07 3.29
C ILE A 81 -7.13 0.30 3.87
N GLY A 82 -7.34 1.37 3.11
CA GLY A 82 -7.02 2.72 3.55
C GLY A 82 -7.84 3.18 4.77
N SER A 83 -9.11 2.75 4.88
CA SER A 83 -9.98 3.07 6.01
C SER A 83 -9.61 2.32 7.30
N ASN A 84 -8.89 1.21 7.18
CA ASN A 84 -8.48 0.37 8.31
C ASN A 84 -6.95 0.30 8.45
N LYS A 85 -6.23 1.27 7.86
CA LYS A 85 -4.76 1.22 7.75
C LYS A 85 -4.03 1.07 9.08
N GLU A 86 -4.49 1.74 10.13
CA GLU A 86 -3.84 1.70 11.45
C GLU A 86 -3.94 0.31 12.09
N GLU A 87 -5.12 -0.31 12.04
CA GLU A 87 -5.34 -1.66 12.56
C GLU A 87 -4.54 -2.69 11.76
N ILE A 88 -4.58 -2.59 10.42
CA ILE A 88 -3.81 -3.46 9.51
C ILE A 88 -2.31 -3.34 9.78
N LEU A 89 -1.80 -2.11 9.91
CA LEU A 89 -0.38 -1.88 10.19
C LEU A 89 0.02 -2.50 11.54
N CYS A 90 -0.81 -2.29 12.57
CA CYS A 90 -0.58 -2.88 13.89
C CYS A 90 -0.52 -4.42 13.81
N ASP A 91 -1.45 -5.06 13.11
CA ASP A 91 -1.47 -6.51 12.95
C ASP A 91 -0.24 -7.02 12.18
N ILE A 92 0.18 -6.31 11.13
CA ILE A 92 1.39 -6.63 10.35
C ILE A 92 2.64 -6.52 11.24
N LEU A 93 2.75 -5.43 12.01
CA LEU A 93 3.89 -5.22 12.90
C LEU A 93 3.96 -6.27 14.00
N ASN A 94 2.84 -6.66 14.59
CA ASN A 94 2.78 -7.74 15.56
C ASN A 94 3.30 -9.07 14.99
N CYS A 95 2.95 -9.40 13.73
CA CYS A 95 3.50 -10.57 13.06
C CYS A 95 5.01 -10.45 12.85
N LEU A 96 5.48 -9.30 12.36
CA LEU A 96 6.89 -9.08 12.09
C LEU A 96 7.73 -9.11 13.39
N PHE A 97 7.25 -8.49 14.46
CA PHE A 97 7.93 -8.50 15.75
C PHE A 97 7.93 -9.87 16.45
N SER A 98 7.04 -10.77 16.07
CA SER A 98 7.09 -12.16 16.52
C SER A 98 8.13 -13.02 15.79
N GLU A 99 8.49 -12.63 14.56
CA GLU A 99 9.41 -13.37 13.69
C GLU A 99 10.85 -12.84 13.75
N TYR A 100 11.01 -11.55 14.02
CA TYR A 100 12.30 -10.86 13.97
C TYR A 100 12.58 -10.14 15.29
N ASP A 101 13.85 -10.20 15.71
CA ASP A 101 14.35 -9.43 16.84
C ASP A 101 14.74 -8.02 16.35
N PHE A 102 14.05 -7.02 16.89
CA PHE A 102 14.29 -5.60 16.62
C PHE A 102 14.89 -4.86 17.82
N GLU A 103 15.45 -5.57 18.79
CA GLU A 103 16.18 -4.93 19.89
C GLU A 103 17.39 -4.15 19.32
N HIS A 104 17.54 -2.91 19.76
CA HIS A 104 18.69 -2.06 19.39
C HIS A 104 18.73 -1.57 17.93
N THR A 105 17.60 -1.32 17.33
CA THR A 105 17.54 -0.72 15.99
C THR A 105 17.27 0.79 16.04
N ASP A 106 17.82 1.50 15.05
CA ASP A 106 17.50 2.92 14.84
C ASP A 106 16.19 3.08 14.06
N ILE A 107 15.51 4.21 14.27
CA ILE A 107 14.32 4.58 13.50
C ILE A 107 14.72 5.65 12.48
N ASN A 108 14.51 5.34 11.21
CA ASN A 108 14.66 6.27 10.12
C ASN A 108 13.30 6.92 9.81
N LEU A 109 13.31 8.24 9.61
CA LEU A 109 12.12 9.01 9.21
C LEU A 109 12.41 9.71 7.89
N ASP A 110 11.54 9.54 6.92
CA ASP A 110 11.63 10.24 5.64
C ASP A 110 10.26 10.73 5.17
N TRP A 111 10.28 11.85 4.45
CA TRP A 111 9.10 12.47 3.87
C TRP A 111 9.32 12.75 2.39
N THR A 112 8.29 12.50 1.61
CA THR A 112 8.29 12.79 0.19
C THR A 112 6.99 13.46 -0.24
N SER A 113 7.02 14.17 -1.36
CA SER A 113 5.83 14.67 -2.01
C SER A 113 5.45 13.75 -3.18
N LEU A 114 4.16 13.47 -3.30
CA LEU A 114 3.61 12.73 -4.44
C LEU A 114 2.74 13.66 -5.29
N VAL A 115 3.12 13.84 -6.54
CA VAL A 115 2.39 14.67 -7.51
C VAL A 115 1.08 13.98 -7.90
N LEU A 116 -0.01 14.75 -7.87
CA LEU A 116 -1.33 14.30 -8.25
C LEU A 116 -1.65 14.74 -9.70
N HIS A 117 -2.08 13.79 -10.51
CA HIS A 117 -2.55 14.08 -11.88
C HIS A 117 -4.04 14.42 -11.95
N GLY A 118 -4.75 14.37 -10.81
CA GLY A 118 -6.16 14.72 -10.68
C GLY A 118 -6.39 15.90 -9.74
N THR A 119 -7.58 16.49 -9.80
CA THR A 119 -7.95 17.68 -9.01
C THR A 119 -8.91 17.38 -7.85
N LYS A 120 -9.35 16.12 -7.70
CA LYS A 120 -10.41 15.75 -6.75
C LYS A 120 -9.92 15.33 -5.36
N CYS A 121 -8.61 15.21 -5.15
CA CYS A 121 -8.06 14.83 -3.85
C CYS A 121 -8.19 16.00 -2.86
N LYS A 122 -8.89 15.77 -1.75
CA LYS A 122 -9.09 16.78 -0.70
C LYS A 122 -7.78 17.22 -0.02
N LEU A 123 -6.79 16.31 0.04
CA LEU A 123 -5.47 16.57 0.60
C LEU A 123 -4.54 17.25 -0.41
N GLY A 124 -4.91 17.27 -1.71
CA GLY A 124 -4.11 17.89 -2.76
C GLY A 124 -3.96 19.39 -2.54
N LYS A 125 -2.72 19.85 -2.39
CA LYS A 125 -2.34 21.27 -2.26
C LYS A 125 -1.09 21.54 -3.08
N HIS A 126 -0.93 22.79 -3.54
CA HIS A 126 0.33 23.27 -4.05
C HIS A 126 1.29 23.51 -2.87
N GLY A 127 2.52 23.04 -2.99
CA GLY A 127 3.55 23.18 -1.97
C GLY A 127 4.94 22.98 -2.57
N TYR A 128 5.94 22.83 -1.72
CA TYR A 128 7.29 22.51 -2.17
C TYR A 128 7.27 21.12 -2.83
N SER A 129 7.64 21.07 -4.11
CA SER A 129 7.66 19.83 -4.87
C SER A 129 9.08 19.33 -5.05
N ARG A 130 9.39 18.15 -4.52
CA ARG A 130 10.69 17.49 -4.75
C ARG A 130 10.88 17.09 -6.21
N ASP A 131 9.76 16.86 -6.94
CA ASP A 131 9.77 16.53 -8.37
C ASP A 131 9.83 17.76 -9.29
N HIS A 132 10.08 18.95 -8.72
CA HIS A 132 10.10 20.23 -9.46
C HIS A 132 8.82 20.52 -10.25
N ARG A 133 7.67 20.12 -9.72
CA ARG A 133 6.33 20.32 -10.31
C ARG A 133 5.44 21.21 -9.43
N PRO A 134 5.81 22.48 -9.17
CA PRO A 134 5.02 23.39 -8.36
C PRO A 134 3.66 23.75 -9.01
N ASP A 135 3.53 23.45 -10.31
CA ASP A 135 2.30 23.63 -11.09
C ASP A 135 1.24 22.56 -10.77
N LYS A 136 1.57 21.51 -10.04
CA LYS A 136 0.68 20.39 -9.71
C LYS A 136 0.28 20.36 -8.25
N LEU A 137 -0.93 19.82 -8.02
CA LEU A 137 -1.32 19.43 -6.67
C LEU A 137 -0.47 18.25 -6.23
N GLN A 138 -0.16 18.20 -4.96
CA GLN A 138 0.59 17.11 -4.35
C GLN A 138 0.04 16.77 -2.97
N ILE A 139 0.42 15.63 -2.44
CA ILE A 139 0.28 15.23 -1.05
C ILE A 139 1.67 14.99 -0.48
N THR A 140 1.82 15.11 0.84
CA THR A 140 3.06 14.73 1.52
C THR A 140 2.84 13.38 2.20
N VAL A 141 3.81 12.48 2.04
CA VAL A 141 3.80 11.15 2.66
C VAL A 141 5.04 11.04 3.53
N GLY A 142 4.85 10.66 4.79
CA GLY A 142 5.92 10.31 5.72
C GLY A 142 5.95 8.81 5.95
N VAL A 143 7.15 8.26 6.03
CA VAL A 143 7.39 6.86 6.39
C VAL A 143 8.38 6.82 7.53
N SER A 144 8.07 6.06 8.55
CA SER A 144 9.01 5.65 9.58
C SER A 144 9.36 4.18 9.39
N GLU A 145 10.63 3.84 9.53
CA GLU A 145 11.13 2.48 9.36
C GLU A 145 12.16 2.13 10.42
N LEU A 146 12.22 0.84 10.79
CA LEU A 146 13.31 0.27 11.57
C LEU A 146 14.47 -0.06 10.64
N ALA A 147 15.69 0.34 11.02
CA ALA A 147 16.89 0.17 10.17
C ALA A 147 17.37 -1.28 10.12
N ASP A 148 17.38 -1.97 11.26
CA ASP A 148 17.94 -3.32 11.42
C ASP A 148 16.88 -4.34 11.88
N PRO A 149 16.98 -5.61 11.56
CA PRO A 149 17.97 -6.26 10.66
C PRO A 149 17.64 -6.05 9.16
N ILE A 150 16.48 -5.52 8.86
CA ILE A 150 15.98 -5.17 7.53
C ILE A 150 15.12 -3.93 7.67
N ASN A 151 15.16 -3.04 6.69
CA ASN A 151 14.32 -1.83 6.71
C ASN A 151 12.85 -2.21 6.66
N ILE A 152 12.16 -2.06 7.80
CA ILE A 152 10.73 -2.39 7.92
C ILE A 152 9.94 -1.12 8.16
N PRO A 153 8.98 -0.76 7.29
CA PRO A 153 8.07 0.34 7.56
C PRO A 153 7.21 0.05 8.79
N ILE A 154 7.28 0.94 9.80
CA ILE A 154 6.50 0.86 11.03
C ILE A 154 5.41 1.93 11.12
N GLY A 155 5.49 2.96 10.29
CA GLY A 155 4.51 4.02 10.24
C GLY A 155 4.38 4.63 8.85
N ILE A 156 3.17 5.06 8.53
CA ILE A 156 2.85 5.77 7.29
C ILE A 156 1.88 6.90 7.61
N THR A 157 2.26 8.12 7.26
CA THR A 157 1.41 9.31 7.39
C THR A 157 1.16 9.94 6.04
N VAL A 158 -0.02 10.51 5.85
CA VAL A 158 -0.41 11.20 4.62
C VAL A 158 -1.01 12.55 4.98
N ASN A 159 -0.38 13.63 4.55
CA ASN A 159 -0.79 14.99 4.84
C ASN A 159 -1.04 15.82 3.58
N LYS A 160 -1.58 17.02 3.80
CA LYS A 160 -1.78 18.00 2.73
C LYS A 160 -0.43 18.35 2.09
N GLY A 161 -0.41 18.54 0.78
CA GLY A 161 0.82 18.81 0.03
C GLY A 161 1.57 20.10 0.35
N ASN A 162 1.07 20.93 1.24
CA ASN A 162 1.70 22.15 1.74
C ASN A 162 2.17 22.06 3.20
N VAL A 163 2.14 20.87 3.81
CA VAL A 163 2.68 20.64 5.15
C VAL A 163 4.20 20.57 5.08
N LEU A 164 4.87 21.28 5.98
CA LEU A 164 6.33 21.25 6.11
C LEU A 164 6.76 20.01 6.89
N ASP A 165 7.94 19.48 6.60
CA ASP A 165 8.50 18.29 7.24
C ASP A 165 8.51 18.40 8.78
N LEU A 166 8.86 19.57 9.31
CA LEU A 166 8.83 19.84 10.76
C LEU A 166 7.44 19.72 11.40
N GLN A 167 6.36 19.98 10.62
CA GLN A 167 4.98 19.85 11.09
C GLN A 167 4.49 18.41 10.96
N HIS A 168 5.15 17.61 10.14
CA HIS A 168 4.82 16.22 9.90
C HIS A 168 5.44 15.30 10.98
N PHE A 169 6.58 15.70 11.51
CA PHE A 169 7.36 14.92 12.47
C PHE A 169 6.58 14.42 13.71
N PRO A 170 5.69 15.22 14.34
CA PRO A 170 4.93 14.73 15.49
C PRO A 170 3.90 13.65 15.17
N ASP A 171 3.51 13.51 13.90
CA ASP A 171 2.46 12.59 13.45
C ASP A 171 3.05 11.26 12.90
N THR A 172 4.38 11.16 12.82
CA THR A 172 5.11 10.01 12.27
C THR A 172 5.73 9.17 13.37
#